data_c302b72e280f7846ce853ad1216bc0a4
#
_entry.id   c302b72e280f7846ce853ad1216bc0a4
#
_cell.length_a   1.000
_cell.length_b   1.000
_cell.length_c   1.000
_cell.angle_alpha   90.00
_cell.angle_beta   90.00
_cell.angle_gamma   90.00
#
_symmetry.space_group_name_H-M   'P 1'
#
loop_
_entity.id
_entity.type
_entity.pdbx_description
1 polymer ?
#
loop_
_entity_poly.entity_id
_entity_poly.type
_entity_poly.pdbx_seq_one_letter_code
_entity_poly.pdbx_strand_id
1 'polypeptide(L)'
;MAQKKARTNTVKHTVVVSRTYTVYSFDKGITTYLDTIETDGKRPKEKELCEKYEVNKVILEEKEVLKKTYELDVNTFMELATEVTE
;
A
#
# COMPACT_ATOMS: atom_id res chain seq x y z
N MET A 1 35.65 8.16 12.94
CA MET A 1 34.63 8.84 12.23
C MET A 1 33.37 9.00 13.04
N ALA A 2 33.23 10.13 13.61
CA ALA A 2 32.10 10.42 14.45
C ALA A 2 30.77 10.34 13.67
N GLN A 3 30.80 10.72 12.41
CA GLN A 3 29.61 10.71 11.60
C GLN A 3 29.01 9.34 11.48
N LYS A 4 29.85 8.32 11.39
CA LYS A 4 29.35 6.96 11.25
C LYS A 4 28.56 6.54 12.47
N LYS A 5 29.05 6.93 13.65
CA LYS A 5 28.35 6.58 14.87
C LYS A 5 26.99 7.25 14.93
N ALA A 6 26.93 8.50 14.52
CA ALA A 6 25.66 9.21 14.52
C ALA A 6 24.66 8.52 13.62
N ARG A 7 25.12 8.03 12.47
CA ARG A 7 24.21 7.38 11.54
C ARG A 7 23.68 6.06 12.05
N THR A 8 24.40 5.38 12.92
CA THR A 8 23.93 4.11 13.45
C THR A 8 22.80 4.29 14.44
N ASN A 9 22.50 5.52 14.81
CA ASN A 9 21.41 5.80 15.74
C ASN A 9 20.08 6.03 15.07
N THR A 10 19.99 5.82 13.76
CA THR A 10 18.74 6.03 13.05
C THR A 10 18.28 4.74 12.39
N VAL A 11 16.97 4.61 12.29
CA VAL A 11 16.34 3.46 11.66
C VAL A 11 15.42 3.98 10.56
N LYS A 12 15.48 3.34 9.40
CA LYS A 12 14.60 3.69 8.29
C LYS A 12 13.37 2.80 8.34
N HIS A 13 12.23 3.43 8.22
CA HIS A 13 10.96 2.72 8.22
C HIS A 13 10.16 3.14 7.01
N THR A 14 9.81 2.17 6.16
CA THR A 14 9.07 2.44 4.93
C THR A 14 7.66 1.91 5.08
N VAL A 15 6.68 2.75 4.76
CA VAL A 15 5.28 2.36 4.81
C VAL A 15 4.64 2.63 3.46
N VAL A 16 3.66 1.82 3.11
CA VAL A 16 2.86 2.05 1.92
C VAL A 16 1.77 3.04 2.28
N VAL A 17 1.72 4.15 1.56
CA VAL A 17 0.74 5.20 1.82
C VAL A 17 -0.52 4.98 1.02
N SER A 18 -0.38 4.59 -0.25
CA SER A 18 -1.53 4.34 -1.09
C SER A 18 -1.16 3.40 -2.23
N ARG A 19 -2.17 2.79 -2.81
CA ARG A 19 -2.02 1.96 -4.01
C ARG A 19 -3.12 2.34 -4.99
N THR A 20 -2.76 2.37 -6.28
CA THR A 20 -3.69 2.69 -7.34
C THR A 20 -3.90 1.45 -8.19
N TYR A 21 -5.14 1.12 -8.45
CA TYR A 21 -5.51 -0.05 -9.23
C TYR A 21 -6.37 0.36 -10.41
N THR A 22 -6.16 -0.33 -11.54
CA THR A 22 -7.09 -0.24 -12.65
C THR A 22 -8.01 -1.46 -12.57
N VAL A 23 -9.29 -1.22 -12.68
CA VAL A 23 -10.30 -2.27 -12.55
C VAL A 23 -10.86 -2.58 -13.92
N TYR A 24 -10.83 -3.85 -14.27
CA TYR A 24 -11.40 -4.34 -15.54
C TYR A 24 -12.45 -5.41 -15.24
N SER A 25 -13.45 -5.50 -16.10
CA SER A 25 -14.31 -6.67 -16.09
C SER A 25 -13.77 -7.67 -17.12
N PHE A 26 -14.07 -8.94 -16.89
CA PHE A 26 -13.66 -9.99 -17.81
C PHE A 26 -14.88 -10.86 -18.11
N ASP A 27 -15.23 -10.95 -19.39
CA ASP A 27 -16.38 -11.75 -19.81
C ASP A 27 -16.12 -12.28 -21.20
N LYS A 28 -16.28 -13.58 -21.36
CA LYS A 28 -16.16 -14.27 -22.66
C LYS A 28 -14.86 -13.93 -23.37
N GLY A 29 -13.76 -13.87 -22.61
CA GLY A 29 -12.45 -13.60 -23.15
C GLY A 29 -12.18 -12.13 -23.44
N ILE A 30 -13.11 -11.25 -23.10
CA ILE A 30 -12.95 -9.81 -23.35
C ILE A 30 -12.74 -9.07 -22.04
N THR A 31 -11.70 -8.23 -22.01
CA THR A 31 -11.39 -7.39 -20.84
C THR A 31 -11.83 -5.97 -21.14
N THR A 32 -12.66 -5.42 -20.25
CA THR A 32 -13.19 -4.07 -20.43
C THR A 32 -12.79 -3.20 -19.25
N TYR A 33 -12.24 -2.02 -19.51
CA TYR A 33 -11.89 -1.07 -18.47
C TYR A 33 -13.14 -0.57 -17.77
N LEU A 34 -13.13 -0.56 -16.45
CA LEU A 34 -14.23 -0.04 -15.65
C LEU A 34 -13.86 1.23 -14.90
N ASP A 35 -12.75 1.23 -14.19
CA ASP A 35 -12.43 2.35 -13.32
C ASP A 35 -10.97 2.30 -12.87
N THR A 36 -10.52 3.42 -12.33
CA THR A 36 -9.22 3.50 -11.68
C THR A 36 -9.49 3.98 -10.26
N ILE A 37 -9.02 3.21 -9.27
CA ILE A 37 -9.30 3.51 -7.88
C ILE A 37 -7.99 3.61 -7.09
N GLU A 38 -8.01 4.47 -6.08
CA GLU A 38 -6.89 4.62 -5.19
C GLU A 38 -7.34 4.19 -3.79
N THR A 39 -6.49 3.42 -3.12
CA THR A 39 -6.77 2.94 -1.77
C THR A 39 -5.69 3.41 -0.83
N ASP A 40 -5.89 3.17 0.46
CA ASP A 40 -4.93 3.53 1.51
C ASP A 40 -3.88 2.44 1.69
N GLY A 41 -3.62 1.66 0.66
CA GLY A 41 -2.59 0.63 0.68
C GLY A 41 -3.14 -0.79 0.70
N LYS A 42 -4.45 -0.93 0.85
CA LYS A 42 -5.07 -2.25 0.87
C LYS A 42 -5.62 -2.62 -0.50
N ARG A 43 -5.54 -3.91 -0.81
CA ARG A 43 -6.12 -4.39 -2.05
C ARG A 43 -7.64 -4.42 -1.92
N PRO A 44 -8.38 -3.88 -2.89
CA PRO A 44 -9.84 -3.92 -2.85
C PRO A 44 -10.34 -5.36 -2.93
N LYS A 45 -11.52 -5.60 -2.40
CA LYS A 45 -12.12 -6.92 -2.46
C LYS A 45 -12.84 -7.08 -3.78
N GLU A 46 -12.50 -8.13 -4.52
CA GLU A 46 -13.08 -8.35 -5.83
C GLU A 46 -14.59 -8.55 -5.76
N LYS A 47 -15.05 -9.22 -4.72
CA LYS A 47 -16.48 -9.45 -4.57
C LYS A 47 -17.26 -8.14 -4.49
N GLU A 48 -16.76 -7.19 -3.72
CA GLU A 48 -17.40 -5.90 -3.57
C GLU A 48 -17.42 -5.12 -4.88
N LEU A 49 -16.34 -5.23 -5.64
CA LEU A 49 -16.26 -4.57 -6.94
C LEU A 49 -17.21 -5.20 -7.95
N CYS A 50 -17.33 -6.51 -7.92
CA CYS A 50 -18.29 -7.19 -8.79
C CYS A 50 -19.71 -6.71 -8.52
N GLU A 51 -20.06 -6.53 -7.25
CA GLU A 51 -21.37 -6.03 -6.89
C GLU A 51 -21.57 -4.58 -7.31
N LYS A 52 -20.54 -3.78 -7.10
CA LYS A 52 -20.60 -2.35 -7.43
C LYS A 52 -20.81 -2.12 -8.92
N TYR A 53 -20.11 -2.87 -9.75
CA TYR A 53 -20.16 -2.67 -11.19
C TYR A 53 -21.11 -3.64 -11.89
N GLU A 54 -21.79 -4.51 -11.11
CA GLU A 54 -22.76 -5.47 -11.63
C GLU A 54 -22.14 -6.38 -12.69
N VAL A 55 -20.97 -6.91 -12.37
CA VAL A 55 -20.26 -7.84 -13.25
C VAL A 55 -19.95 -9.12 -12.49
N ASN A 56 -19.64 -10.18 -13.22
CA ASN A 56 -19.38 -11.48 -12.62
C ASN A 56 -17.93 -11.63 -12.19
N LYS A 57 -17.02 -10.90 -12.83
CA LYS A 57 -15.61 -11.03 -12.53
C LYS A 57 -14.88 -9.72 -12.80
N VAL A 58 -13.98 -9.35 -11.91
CA VAL A 58 -13.13 -8.19 -12.12
C VAL A 58 -11.66 -8.62 -12.08
N ILE A 59 -10.84 -7.86 -12.76
CA ILE A 59 -9.39 -8.02 -12.74
C ILE A 59 -8.82 -6.72 -12.21
N LEU A 60 -7.92 -6.83 -11.24
CA LEU A 60 -7.26 -5.67 -10.65
C LEU A 60 -5.82 -5.63 -11.11
N GLU A 61 -5.41 -4.52 -11.69
CA GLU A 61 -4.03 -4.32 -12.08
C GLU A 61 -3.46 -3.22 -11.21
N GLU A 62 -2.43 -3.55 -10.41
CA GLU A 62 -1.78 -2.56 -9.58
C GLU A 62 -0.92 -1.67 -10.46
N LYS A 63 -1.23 -0.38 -10.48
CA LYS A 63 -0.53 0.57 -11.33
C LYS A 63 0.53 1.35 -10.59
N GLU A 64 0.26 1.72 -9.36
CA GLU A 64 1.17 2.57 -8.63
C GLU A 64 1.10 2.27 -7.14
N VAL A 65 2.26 2.25 -6.50
CA VAL A 65 2.34 2.10 -5.05
C VAL A 65 3.14 3.27 -4.54
N LEU A 66 2.51 4.10 -3.73
CA LEU A 66 3.18 5.24 -3.11
C LEU A 66 3.69 4.83 -1.74
N LYS A 67 4.97 5.07 -1.51
CA LYS A 67 5.61 4.71 -0.25
C LYS A 67 6.27 5.93 0.34
N LYS A 68 6.32 5.96 1.67
CA LYS A 68 7.08 6.97 2.39
C LYS A 68 8.07 6.29 3.29
N THR A 69 9.29 6.81 3.31
CA THR A 69 10.33 6.29 4.17
C THR A 69 10.64 7.34 5.22
N TYR A 70 10.64 6.92 6.47
CA TYR A 70 10.94 7.78 7.60
C TYR A 70 12.24 7.34 8.22
N GLU A 71 13.05 8.32 8.64
CA GLU A 71 14.23 8.03 9.43
C GLU A 71 13.93 8.41 10.86
N LEU A 72 14.06 7.45 11.75
CA LEU A 72 13.78 7.67 13.16
C LEU A 72 15.03 7.39 13.96
N ASP A 73 15.24 8.20 15.00
CA ASP A 73 16.25 7.91 15.99
C ASP A 73 15.91 6.55 16.63
N VAL A 74 16.96 5.77 16.93
CA VAL A 74 16.73 4.44 17.48
C VAL A 74 15.90 4.49 18.75
N ASN A 75 16.18 5.44 19.63
CA ASN A 75 15.43 5.56 20.87
C ASN A 75 13.98 5.89 20.61
N THR A 76 13.73 6.79 19.68
CA THR A 76 12.35 7.15 19.31
C THR A 76 11.62 5.96 18.72
N PHE A 77 12.31 5.21 17.87
CA PHE A 77 11.72 4.03 17.27
C PHE A 77 11.33 3.00 18.34
N MET A 78 12.20 2.79 19.30
CA MET A 78 11.93 1.82 20.37
C MET A 78 10.76 2.25 21.23
N GLU A 79 10.65 3.55 21.50
CA GLU A 79 9.54 4.07 22.26
C GLU A 79 8.21 3.82 21.54
N LEU A 80 8.18 4.09 20.23
CA LEU A 80 6.96 3.86 19.46
C LEU A 80 6.60 2.38 19.40
N ALA A 81 7.61 1.52 19.25
CA ALA A 81 7.37 0.09 19.21
C ALA A 81 6.80 -0.39 20.54
N THR A 82 7.30 0.14 21.64
CA THR A 82 6.80 -0.23 22.95
C THR A 82 5.34 0.17 23.11
N GLU A 83 4.99 1.35 22.64
CA GLU A 83 3.59 1.81 22.72
C GLU A 83 2.68 0.90 21.93
N VAL A 84 3.13 0.47 20.76
CA VAL A 84 2.30 -0.38 19.91
C VAL A 84 2.06 -1.74 20.56
N THR A 85 3.03 -2.25 21.29
CA THR A 85 2.89 -3.57 21.89
C THR A 85 2.02 -3.58 23.13
N GLU A 86 1.74 -2.44 23.67
CA GLU A 86 0.85 -2.35 24.82
C GLU A 86 -0.60 -2.25 24.38
#